data_4bf12d73fdec4f617697f2980ad79d7b
#
_entry.id   4bf12d73fdec4f617697f2980ad79d7b
#
_cell.length_a   1.000
_cell.length_b   1.000
_cell.length_c   1.000
_cell.angle_alpha   90.00
_cell.angle_beta   90.00
_cell.angle_gamma   90.00
#
_symmetry.space_group_name_H-M   'P 1'
#
loop_
_entity.id
_entity.type
_entity.pdbx_description
1 polymer ?
#
loop_
_entity_poly.entity_id
_entity_poly.type
_entity_poly.pdbx_seq_one_letter_code
_entity_poly.pdbx_strand_id
1 'polypeptide(L)'
;MADSKRFTHEEAKKIGEALGIDWSKFDVEQFRTGLDVELEHGRKDPATNVTNNDPILTGKIALAHLNEFPDYYTRLTKMEEEAERFHGKHQDAQF
;
A
#
# COMPACT_ATOMS: atom_id res chain seq x y z
N MET A 1 5.61 8.25 -11.74
CA MET A 1 5.24 8.48 -11.73
C MET A 1 4.41 8.66 -11.70
N ALA A 2 4.50 8.72 -11.53
CA ALA A 2 3.63 8.90 -11.24
C ALA A 2 2.70 8.63 -11.78
N ASP A 3 2.59 8.65 -12.18
CA ASP A 3 1.79 8.22 -12.78
C ASP A 3 1.09 7.33 -12.27
N SER A 4 1.25 6.96 -11.36
CA SER A 4 0.46 5.99 -10.91
C SER A 4 -0.80 6.49 -10.44
N LYS A 5 -1.81 5.74 -10.64
CA LYS A 5 -3.07 6.04 -10.18
C LYS A 5 -3.09 5.96 -8.69
N ARG A 6 -3.73 6.88 -8.09
CA ARG A 6 -3.87 6.87 -6.64
C ARG A 6 -5.34 6.83 -6.28
N PHE A 7 -5.64 6.12 -5.21
CA PHE A 7 -7.00 6.06 -4.72
C PHE A 7 -7.34 7.34 -3.97
N THR A 8 -8.57 7.81 -4.14
CA THR A 8 -9.03 8.93 -3.35
C THR A 8 -9.49 8.44 -1.99
N HIS A 9 -9.65 9.39 -1.08
CA HIS A 9 -10.16 9.08 0.25
C HIS A 9 -11.53 8.41 0.16
N GLU A 10 -12.39 8.93 -0.70
CA GLU A 10 -13.73 8.38 -0.87
C GLU A 10 -13.71 6.99 -1.45
N GLU A 11 -12.85 6.77 -2.43
CA GLU A 11 -12.72 5.44 -3.01
C GLU A 11 -12.25 4.43 -1.97
N ALA A 12 -11.27 4.84 -1.17
CA ALA A 12 -10.75 3.97 -0.12
C ALA A 12 -11.84 3.64 0.89
N LYS A 13 -12.64 4.63 1.25
CA LYS A 13 -13.71 4.41 2.20
C LYS A 13 -14.74 3.43 1.67
N LYS A 14 -15.10 3.56 0.40
CA LYS A 14 -16.06 2.64 -0.21
C LYS A 14 -15.53 1.22 -0.25
N ILE A 15 -14.27 1.07 -0.63
CA ILE A 15 -13.67 -0.25 -0.67
C ILE A 15 -13.62 -0.84 0.74
N GLY A 16 -13.24 -0.03 1.72
CA GLY A 16 -13.19 -0.51 3.08
C GLY A 16 -14.54 -0.90 3.62
N GLU A 17 -15.57 -0.15 3.26
CA GLU A 17 -16.91 -0.49 3.69
C GLU A 17 -17.37 -1.80 3.06
N ALA A 18 -17.02 -2.02 1.80
CA ALA A 18 -17.35 -3.28 1.15
C ALA A 18 -16.67 -4.46 1.84
N LEU A 19 -15.50 -4.21 2.44
CA LEU A 19 -14.78 -5.25 3.16
C LEU A 19 -15.16 -5.35 4.63
N GLY A 20 -16.03 -4.47 5.10
CA GLY A 20 -16.46 -4.50 6.48
C GLY A 20 -15.45 -3.97 7.48
N ILE A 21 -14.62 -3.03 7.05
CA ILE A 21 -13.58 -2.50 7.91
C ILE A 21 -14.15 -1.67 9.05
N ASP A 22 -13.61 -1.89 10.23
CA ASP A 22 -13.96 -1.11 11.41
C ASP A 22 -12.95 0.03 11.51
N TRP A 23 -13.41 1.24 11.21
CA TRP A 23 -12.52 2.40 11.16
C TRP A 23 -12.04 2.86 12.54
N SER A 24 -12.48 2.21 13.60
CA SER A 24 -11.95 2.53 14.92
C SER A 24 -10.58 1.89 15.14
N LYS A 25 -10.19 0.93 14.31
CA LYS A 25 -8.92 0.25 14.45
C LYS A 25 -7.78 0.95 13.73
N PHE A 26 -8.08 1.58 12.62
CA PHE A 26 -7.13 2.39 11.89
C PHE A 26 -7.94 3.32 10.98
N ASP A 27 -7.34 4.40 10.57
CA ASP A 27 -8.13 5.38 9.84
C ASP A 27 -8.11 5.12 8.33
N VAL A 28 -9.00 5.84 7.66
CA VAL A 28 -9.16 5.68 6.22
C VAL A 28 -7.88 6.02 5.47
N GLU A 29 -7.11 6.97 5.99
CA GLU A 29 -5.89 7.38 5.31
C GLU A 29 -4.83 6.28 5.31
N GLN A 30 -4.71 5.53 6.39
CA GLN A 30 -3.82 4.38 6.41
C GLN A 30 -4.24 3.36 5.35
N PHE A 31 -5.55 3.12 5.26
CA PHE A 31 -6.05 2.16 4.30
C PHE A 31 -5.83 2.66 2.88
N ARG A 32 -6.07 3.94 2.63
CA ARG A 32 -5.85 4.53 1.32
C ARG A 32 -4.39 4.39 0.89
N THR A 33 -3.48 4.72 1.80
CA THR A 33 -2.06 4.55 1.52
C THR A 33 -1.75 3.09 1.20
N GLY A 34 -2.37 2.19 1.96
CA GLY A 34 -2.17 0.78 1.71
C GLY A 34 -2.66 0.35 0.35
N LEU A 35 -3.81 0.88 -0.08
CA LEU A 35 -4.31 0.55 -1.41
C LEU A 35 -3.32 0.97 -2.49
N ASP A 36 -2.76 2.17 -2.38
CA ASP A 36 -1.80 2.65 -3.36
C ASP A 36 -0.55 1.77 -3.38
N VAL A 37 -0.05 1.43 -2.20
CA VAL A 37 1.15 0.62 -2.10
C VAL A 37 0.94 -0.77 -2.68
N GLU A 38 -0.17 -1.41 -2.31
CA GLU A 38 -0.39 -2.78 -2.77
C GLU A 38 -0.72 -2.84 -4.25
N LEU A 39 -1.40 -1.82 -4.76
CA LEU A 39 -1.66 -1.78 -6.19
C LEU A 39 -0.36 -1.70 -6.97
N GLU A 40 0.55 -0.88 -6.51
CA GLU A 40 1.82 -0.72 -7.19
C GLU A 40 2.66 -1.98 -7.09
N HIS A 41 2.67 -2.63 -5.94
CA HIS A 41 3.41 -3.87 -5.80
C HIS A 41 2.88 -4.93 -6.75
N GLY A 42 1.57 -5.02 -6.87
CA GLY A 42 0.98 -6.01 -7.76
C GLY A 42 1.32 -5.78 -9.22
N ARG A 43 1.47 -4.52 -9.60
CA ARG A 43 1.72 -4.18 -11.00
C ARG A 43 3.19 -4.24 -11.39
N LYS A 44 4.05 -4.31 -10.40
CA LYS A 44 5.46 -4.25 -10.65
C LYS A 44 6.00 -5.46 -11.37
N ASP A 45 5.46 -6.61 -11.07
CA ASP A 45 5.98 -7.87 -11.59
C ASP A 45 4.82 -8.80 -11.88
N PRO A 46 4.62 -9.20 -13.11
CA PRO A 46 3.52 -10.10 -13.42
C PRO A 46 3.55 -11.41 -12.60
N ALA A 47 4.73 -11.86 -12.23
CA ALA A 47 4.83 -13.09 -11.46
C ALA A 47 4.26 -12.96 -10.06
N THR A 48 4.21 -11.72 -9.52
CA THR A 48 3.70 -11.50 -8.17
C THR A 48 2.40 -10.72 -8.17
N ASN A 49 1.82 -10.49 -9.34
CA ASN A 49 0.59 -9.73 -9.43
C ASN A 49 -0.60 -10.61 -9.10
N VAL A 50 -1.01 -10.62 -7.85
CA VAL A 50 -2.14 -11.42 -7.41
C VAL A 50 -3.45 -10.65 -7.42
N THR A 51 -3.38 -9.32 -7.54
CA THR A 51 -4.59 -8.50 -7.49
C THR A 51 -5.15 -8.22 -8.87
N ASN A 52 -4.29 -8.23 -9.86
CA ASN A 52 -4.68 -7.93 -11.25
C ASN A 52 -5.46 -6.62 -11.33
N ASN A 53 -5.08 -5.65 -10.51
CA ASN A 53 -5.71 -4.33 -10.42
C ASN A 53 -7.13 -4.35 -9.88
N ASP A 54 -7.55 -5.44 -9.27
CA ASP A 54 -8.87 -5.53 -8.65
C ASP A 54 -8.85 -4.74 -7.33
N PRO A 55 -9.68 -3.72 -7.17
CA PRO A 55 -9.63 -2.91 -5.95
C PRO A 55 -9.99 -3.69 -4.69
N ILE A 56 -10.89 -4.66 -4.80
CA ILE A 56 -11.28 -5.43 -3.62
C ILE A 56 -10.14 -6.35 -3.18
N LEU A 57 -9.50 -7.02 -4.12
CA LEU A 57 -8.36 -7.86 -3.78
C LEU A 57 -7.21 -7.02 -3.24
N THR A 58 -6.96 -5.86 -3.85
CA THR A 58 -5.96 -4.93 -3.35
C THR A 58 -6.29 -4.54 -1.91
N GLY A 59 -7.56 -4.25 -1.65
CA GLY A 59 -8.00 -3.86 -0.32
C GLY A 59 -7.85 -4.97 0.70
N LYS A 60 -8.08 -6.22 0.29
CA LYS A 60 -7.91 -7.34 1.22
C LYS A 60 -6.47 -7.47 1.67
N ILE A 61 -5.53 -7.23 0.77
CA ILE A 61 -4.11 -7.30 1.14
C ILE A 61 -3.77 -6.16 2.10
N ALA A 62 -4.23 -4.95 1.81
CA ALA A 62 -3.99 -3.83 2.70
C ALA A 62 -4.59 -4.09 4.07
N LEU A 63 -5.80 -4.64 4.10
CA LEU A 63 -6.46 -4.94 5.36
C LEU A 63 -5.67 -5.96 6.17
N ALA A 64 -5.14 -6.98 5.50
CA ALA A 64 -4.37 -8.00 6.20
C ALA A 64 -3.16 -7.39 6.91
N HIS A 65 -2.47 -6.47 6.24
CA HIS A 65 -1.32 -5.83 6.85
C HIS A 65 -1.73 -4.91 8.01
N LEU A 66 -2.81 -4.18 7.84
CA LEU A 66 -3.26 -3.27 8.89
C LEU A 66 -3.82 -4.01 10.09
N ASN A 67 -4.27 -5.24 9.90
CA ASN A 67 -4.67 -6.08 11.03
C ASN A 67 -3.45 -6.48 11.87
N GLU A 68 -2.27 -6.51 11.27
CA GLU A 68 -1.06 -6.80 12.02
C GLU A 68 -0.61 -5.56 12.78
N PHE A 69 -0.58 -4.42 12.12
CA PHE A 69 -0.22 -3.15 12.73
C PHE A 69 -1.11 -2.06 12.19
N PRO A 70 -1.83 -1.36 13.04
CA PRO A 70 -2.71 -0.29 12.57
C PRO A 70 -1.98 0.83 11.81
N ASP A 71 -0.68 0.97 12.02
CA ASP A 71 0.12 1.95 11.32
C ASP A 71 1.15 1.29 10.40
N TYR A 72 0.80 0.14 9.85
CA TYR A 72 1.70 -0.65 9.02
C TYR A 72 2.36 0.18 7.91
N TYR A 73 1.57 0.98 7.22
CA TYR A 73 2.10 1.71 6.06
C TYR A 73 2.95 2.91 6.45
N THR A 74 2.73 3.44 7.62
CA THR A 74 3.64 4.45 8.15
C THR A 74 5.01 3.82 8.44
N ARG A 75 4.99 2.64 9.04
CA ARG A 75 6.23 1.92 9.34
C ARG A 75 6.95 1.50 8.07
N LEU A 76 6.19 1.04 7.08
CA LEU A 76 6.77 0.61 5.82
C LEU A 76 7.44 1.79 5.10
N THR A 77 6.80 2.95 5.10
CA THR A 77 7.36 4.12 4.47
C THR A 77 8.69 4.50 5.12
N LYS A 78 8.74 4.44 6.43
CA LYS A 78 9.98 4.74 7.14
C LYS A 78 11.09 3.77 6.77
N MET A 79 10.75 2.50 6.72
CA MET A 79 11.74 1.49 6.36
C MET A 79 12.25 1.70 4.95
N GLU A 80 11.35 2.04 4.04
CA GLU A 80 11.76 2.27 2.66
C GLU A 80 12.61 3.51 2.51
N GLU A 81 12.31 4.55 3.28
CA GLU A 81 13.14 5.73 3.27
C GLU A 81 14.53 5.44 3.79
N GLU A 82 14.62 4.62 4.82
CA GLU A 82 15.91 4.21 5.34
C GLU A 82 16.70 3.42 4.31
N ALA A 83 16.00 2.54 3.60
CA ALA A 83 16.66 1.75 2.57
C ALA A 83 17.15 2.63 1.44
N GLU A 84 16.38 3.63 1.07
CA GLU A 84 16.80 4.55 0.03
C GLU A 84 18.01 5.35 0.44
N ARG A 85 18.05 5.81 1.69
CA ARG A 85 19.21 6.54 2.17
C ARG A 85 20.44 5.66 2.20
N PHE A 86 20.26 4.41 2.60
CA PHE A 86 21.37 3.47 2.61
C PHE A 86 21.90 3.23 1.21
N HIS A 87 21.02 2.95 0.28
CA HIS A 87 21.42 2.66 -1.09
C HIS A 87 21.87 3.92 -1.83
N GLY A 88 21.33 5.05 -1.47
CA GLY A 88 21.71 6.30 -2.08
C GLY A 88 23.16 6.63 -1.90
N LYS A 89 23.75 6.12 -0.84
CA LYS A 89 25.17 6.37 -0.61
C LYS A 89 26.04 5.53 -1.50
N HIS A 90 25.49 4.48 -2.01
CA HIS A 90 26.23 3.60 -2.88
C HIS A 90 25.73 3.66 -4.28
N GLN A 91 24.96 4.52 -4.59
CA GLN A 91 24.34 4.74 -5.67
C GLN A 91 24.56 4.06 -6.71
N ASP A 92 24.27 4.04 -7.34
CA ASP A 92 24.42 3.41 -8.34
C ASP A 92 24.54 2.12 -8.19
N ALA A 93 24.84 1.85 -7.29
CA ALA A 93 24.96 0.63 -7.14
C ALA A 93 23.94 -0.13 -7.65
N GLN A 94 23.68 -0.25 -7.83
CA GLN A 94 22.92 -0.91 -8.08
C GLN A 94 22.21 -1.36 -8.42
N PHE A 95 22.09 -1.25 -8.24
CA PHE A 95 21.15 -2.01 -8.61
C PHE A 95 20.81 -1.81 -9.89
#